data_b4758e64107f85a3352ae6acf68f76a0
#
_entry.id   b4758e64107f85a3352ae6acf68f76a0
#
_cell.length_a   1.000
_cell.length_b   1.000
_cell.length_c   1.000
_cell.angle_alpha   90.00
_cell.angle_beta   90.00
_cell.angle_gamma   90.00
#
_symmetry.space_group_name_H-M   'P 1'
#
loop_
_entity.id
_entity.type
_entity.pdbx_description
1 polymer ?
#
loop_
_entity_poly.entity_id
_entity_poly.type
_entity_poly.pdbx_seq_one_letter_code
_entity_poly.pdbx_strand_id
1 'polypeptide(L)'
;LAGDELTELIVQNYLVDFKTAEYIKLQSTTEEEITYKDIMLIEHKIPAKEVWELTAPVVDEMTTAVAAKIKELNGDQTVSAAFIVGGGGKIHGYTKMLAEKLDLPDVRVALRGEEVLQEVVFEQQDIKKDPLLVTPIGICLNYYEQRNGFIMVRFNGERLKLYDNDGLTIVDAALQAGFPNEDLFPKRGP
;
A
#
# COMPACT_ATOMS: atom_id res chain seq x y z
N LEU A 1 -1.78 -2.65 -11.79
CA LEU A 1 -0.70 -2.36 -12.72
C LEU A 1 0.47 -3.32 -12.49
N ALA A 2 1.17 -3.27 -11.38
CA ALA A 2 2.34 -4.11 -11.12
C ALA A 2 2.02 -5.62 -11.01
N GLY A 3 0.82 -5.98 -10.54
CA GLY A 3 0.37 -7.38 -10.50
C GLY A 3 0.20 -7.99 -11.89
N ASP A 4 -0.26 -7.20 -12.84
CA ASP A 4 -0.51 -7.64 -14.21
C ASP A 4 0.80 -7.86 -14.98
N GLU A 5 1.83 -7.03 -14.77
CA GLU A 5 3.16 -7.22 -15.36
C GLU A 5 3.79 -8.56 -14.97
N LEU A 6 3.67 -8.93 -13.69
CA LEU A 6 4.13 -10.24 -13.22
C LEU A 6 3.34 -11.38 -13.86
N THR A 7 2.03 -11.20 -14.02
CA THR A 7 1.17 -12.20 -14.65
C THR A 7 1.49 -12.35 -16.14
N GLU A 8 1.72 -11.25 -16.86
CA GLU A 8 2.15 -11.27 -18.26
C GLU A 8 3.51 -11.94 -18.45
N LEU A 9 4.45 -11.72 -17.54
CA LEU A 9 5.74 -12.41 -17.55
C LEU A 9 5.58 -13.93 -17.40
N ILE A 10 4.68 -14.37 -16.51
CA ILE A 10 4.36 -15.77 -16.30
C ILE A 10 3.66 -16.34 -17.55
N VAL A 11 2.69 -15.64 -18.16
CA VAL A 11 2.04 -16.02 -19.43
C VAL A 11 3.08 -16.30 -20.50
N GLN A 12 4.03 -15.41 -20.68
CA GLN A 12 5.04 -15.52 -21.75
C GLN A 12 6.03 -16.67 -21.49
N ASN A 13 6.42 -16.87 -20.23
CA ASN A 13 7.46 -17.85 -19.89
C ASN A 13 6.92 -19.28 -19.88
N TYR A 14 5.72 -19.47 -19.35
CA TYR A 14 5.12 -20.81 -19.19
C TYR A 14 4.09 -21.16 -20.27
N LEU A 15 3.88 -20.28 -21.27
CA LEU A 15 2.94 -20.49 -22.37
C LEU A 15 1.54 -20.87 -21.88
N VAL A 16 1.02 -20.10 -20.96
CA VAL A 16 -0.30 -20.29 -20.35
C VAL A 16 -1.22 -19.10 -20.63
N ASP A 17 -2.51 -19.26 -20.43
CA ASP A 17 -3.44 -18.13 -20.44
C ASP A 17 -3.29 -17.27 -19.16
N PHE A 18 -3.85 -16.06 -19.18
CA PHE A 18 -3.77 -15.11 -18.07
C PHE A 18 -4.33 -15.67 -16.77
N LYS A 19 -5.42 -16.43 -16.82
CA LYS A 19 -6.04 -17.05 -15.65
C LYS A 19 -5.14 -18.11 -15.02
N THR A 20 -4.52 -18.93 -15.84
CA THR A 20 -3.55 -19.95 -15.38
C THR A 20 -2.28 -19.28 -14.82
N ALA A 21 -1.82 -18.18 -15.43
CA ALA A 21 -0.70 -17.42 -14.92
C ALA A 21 -1.00 -16.79 -13.55
N GLU A 22 -2.21 -16.22 -13.36
CA GLU A 22 -2.67 -15.74 -12.04
C GLU A 22 -2.69 -16.87 -11.02
N TYR A 23 -3.16 -18.06 -11.41
CA TYR A 23 -3.15 -19.25 -10.55
C TYR A 23 -1.72 -19.60 -10.15
N ILE A 24 -0.77 -19.69 -11.09
CA ILE A 24 0.65 -19.99 -10.82
C ILE A 24 1.23 -18.94 -9.87
N LYS A 25 1.00 -17.67 -10.14
CA LYS A 25 1.46 -16.56 -9.29
C LYS A 25 0.95 -16.66 -7.84
N LEU A 26 -0.33 -16.93 -7.67
CA LEU A 26 -0.95 -17.08 -6.35
C LEU A 26 -0.45 -18.33 -5.62
N GLN A 27 -0.41 -19.47 -6.31
CA GLN A 27 0.06 -20.72 -5.70
C GLN A 27 1.53 -20.65 -5.28
N SER A 28 2.36 -19.93 -6.01
CA SER A 28 3.78 -19.73 -5.65
C SER A 28 3.98 -19.03 -4.30
N THR A 29 2.95 -18.42 -3.73
CA THR A 29 3.03 -17.77 -2.40
C THR A 29 2.71 -18.73 -1.25
N THR A 30 2.10 -19.87 -1.52
CA THR A 30 1.59 -20.80 -0.51
C THR A 30 2.08 -22.24 -0.67
N GLU A 31 2.39 -22.66 -1.89
CA GLU A 31 2.79 -24.03 -2.22
C GLU A 31 4.27 -24.09 -2.59
N GLU A 32 4.92 -25.20 -2.30
CA GLU A 32 6.30 -25.45 -2.71
C GLU A 32 6.42 -25.88 -4.17
N GLU A 33 5.41 -26.58 -4.70
CA GLU A 33 5.30 -27.05 -6.07
C GLU A 33 3.94 -26.70 -6.66
N ILE A 34 3.96 -26.29 -7.93
CA ILE A 34 2.79 -25.84 -8.65
C ILE A 34 2.56 -26.76 -9.86
N THR A 35 1.36 -27.34 -9.95
CA THR A 35 0.96 -28.12 -11.11
C THR A 35 0.00 -27.28 -11.97
N TYR A 36 0.29 -27.18 -13.26
CA TYR A 36 -0.54 -26.43 -14.21
C TYR A 36 -0.55 -27.14 -15.58
N LYS A 37 -1.46 -26.70 -16.46
CA LYS A 37 -1.48 -27.12 -17.87
C LYS A 37 -1.19 -25.90 -18.75
N ASP A 38 -0.32 -26.10 -19.73
CA ASP A 38 -0.04 -25.10 -20.75
C ASP A 38 -1.16 -24.98 -21.79
N ILE A 39 -1.00 -24.08 -22.76
CA ILE A 39 -1.98 -23.89 -23.87
C ILE A 39 -2.13 -25.14 -24.75
N MET A 40 -1.18 -26.07 -24.69
CA MET A 40 -1.23 -27.36 -25.40
C MET A 40 -1.88 -28.47 -24.57
N LEU A 41 -2.39 -28.13 -23.37
CA LEU A 41 -2.97 -29.04 -22.38
C LEU A 41 -1.97 -30.06 -21.80
N ILE A 42 -0.67 -29.80 -21.94
CA ILE A 42 0.38 -30.60 -21.33
C ILE A 42 0.50 -30.19 -19.85
N GLU A 43 0.53 -31.22 -19.00
CA GLU A 43 0.71 -30.98 -17.56
C GLU A 43 2.18 -30.79 -17.22
N HIS A 44 2.43 -29.71 -16.45
CA HIS A 44 3.74 -29.34 -15.94
C HIS A 44 3.70 -29.26 -14.43
N LYS A 45 4.87 -29.51 -13.82
CA LYS A 45 5.08 -29.38 -12.38
C LYS A 45 6.37 -28.62 -12.16
N ILE A 46 6.27 -27.46 -11.50
CA ILE A 46 7.39 -26.56 -11.27
C ILE A 46 7.51 -26.22 -9.80
N PRO A 47 8.73 -26.02 -9.27
CA PRO A 47 8.92 -25.50 -7.92
C PRO A 47 8.55 -24.02 -7.87
N ALA A 48 7.95 -23.56 -6.77
CA ALA A 48 7.62 -22.15 -6.55
C ALA A 48 8.86 -21.23 -6.68
N LYS A 49 10.04 -21.75 -6.33
CA LYS A 49 11.31 -21.03 -6.45
C LYS A 49 11.59 -20.56 -7.88
N GLU A 50 11.23 -21.35 -8.89
CA GLU A 50 11.40 -20.99 -10.30
C GLU A 50 10.57 -19.76 -10.66
N VAL A 51 9.33 -19.70 -10.16
CA VAL A 51 8.45 -18.53 -10.33
C VAL A 51 9.02 -17.29 -9.62
N TRP A 52 9.62 -17.46 -8.44
CA TRP A 52 10.25 -16.37 -7.70
C TRP A 52 11.48 -15.81 -8.43
N GLU A 53 12.33 -16.70 -8.95
CA GLU A 53 13.50 -16.30 -9.73
C GLU A 53 13.11 -15.59 -11.02
N LEU A 54 12.05 -16.06 -11.70
CA LEU A 54 11.50 -15.43 -12.90
C LEU A 54 10.98 -14.01 -12.59
N THR A 55 10.28 -13.83 -11.48
CA THR A 55 9.61 -12.58 -11.14
C THR A 55 10.50 -11.57 -10.39
N ALA A 56 11.61 -12.03 -9.81
CA ALA A 56 12.50 -11.21 -8.99
C ALA A 56 12.98 -9.90 -9.65
N PRO A 57 13.35 -9.85 -10.95
CA PRO A 57 13.77 -8.60 -11.58
C PRO A 57 12.66 -7.54 -11.61
N VAL A 58 11.41 -7.94 -11.88
CA VAL A 58 10.25 -7.04 -11.89
C VAL A 58 9.96 -6.56 -10.48
N VAL A 59 10.04 -7.44 -9.47
CA VAL A 59 9.86 -7.08 -8.05
C VAL A 59 10.95 -6.10 -7.60
N ASP A 60 12.19 -6.25 -8.06
CA ASP A 60 13.29 -5.32 -7.77
C ASP A 60 13.02 -3.93 -8.36
N GLU A 61 12.57 -3.86 -9.61
CA GLU A 61 12.20 -2.60 -10.27
C GLU A 61 11.04 -1.90 -9.55
N MET A 62 9.99 -2.66 -9.23
CA MET A 62 8.83 -2.16 -8.48
C MET A 62 9.23 -1.59 -7.12
N THR A 63 10.01 -2.34 -6.34
CA THR A 63 10.43 -1.92 -5.00
C THR A 63 11.38 -0.74 -5.05
N THR A 64 12.20 -0.62 -6.09
CA THR A 64 13.06 0.54 -6.35
C THR A 64 12.22 1.79 -6.60
N ALA A 65 11.23 1.71 -7.48
CA ALA A 65 10.34 2.82 -7.79
C ALA A 65 9.52 3.27 -6.55
N VAL A 66 9.00 2.30 -5.78
CA VAL A 66 8.24 2.57 -4.57
C VAL A 66 9.12 3.21 -3.49
N ALA A 67 10.33 2.70 -3.26
CA ALA A 67 11.26 3.27 -2.29
C ALA A 67 11.67 4.70 -2.66
N ALA A 68 11.94 4.96 -3.94
CA ALA A 68 12.23 6.31 -4.43
C ALA A 68 11.06 7.27 -4.16
N LYS A 69 9.82 6.81 -4.43
CA LYS A 69 8.63 7.63 -4.20
C LYS A 69 8.36 7.88 -2.71
N ILE A 70 8.62 6.90 -1.85
CA ILE A 70 8.52 7.06 -0.39
C ILE A 70 9.51 8.13 0.09
N LYS A 71 10.78 8.04 -0.33
CA LYS A 71 11.82 9.02 0.04
C LYS A 71 11.46 10.43 -0.46
N GLU A 72 11.05 10.56 -1.73
CA GLU A 72 10.57 11.84 -2.31
C GLU A 72 9.45 12.48 -1.46
N LEU A 73 8.44 11.69 -1.07
CA LEU A 73 7.31 12.18 -0.28
C LEU A 73 7.68 12.48 1.18
N ASN A 74 8.78 11.93 1.67
CA ASN A 74 9.29 12.13 3.03
C ASN A 74 10.46 13.13 3.10
N GLY A 75 10.58 14.04 2.12
CA GLY A 75 11.62 15.07 2.10
C GLY A 75 13.03 14.49 1.86
N ASP A 76 13.14 13.54 0.96
CA ASP A 76 14.36 12.81 0.57
C ASP A 76 15.02 12.03 1.73
N GLN A 77 14.26 11.77 2.79
CA GLN A 77 14.71 10.97 3.93
C GLN A 77 14.00 9.63 3.98
N THR A 78 14.66 8.62 4.54
CA THR A 78 14.02 7.34 4.80
C THR A 78 12.97 7.47 5.91
N VAL A 79 11.99 6.57 5.89
CA VAL A 79 10.93 6.47 6.91
C VAL A 79 11.37 5.58 8.07
N SER A 80 10.69 5.65 9.20
CA SER A 80 10.98 4.79 10.36
C SER A 80 10.42 3.38 10.23
N ALA A 81 9.35 3.21 9.46
CA ALA A 81 8.74 1.92 9.13
C ALA A 81 7.83 2.07 7.91
N ALA A 82 7.55 0.98 7.21
CA ALA A 82 6.61 0.91 6.11
C ALA A 82 5.61 -0.23 6.33
N PHE A 83 4.33 0.07 6.17
CA PHE A 83 3.26 -0.93 6.22
C PHE A 83 2.68 -1.11 4.83
N ILE A 84 2.70 -2.35 4.36
CA ILE A 84 2.19 -2.74 3.05
C ILE A 84 0.81 -3.34 3.27
N VAL A 85 -0.15 -2.92 2.46
CA VAL A 85 -1.51 -3.47 2.43
C VAL A 85 -1.88 -3.85 1.00
N GLY A 86 -2.84 -4.75 0.86
CA GLY A 86 -3.28 -5.24 -0.44
C GLY A 86 -2.51 -6.47 -0.93
N GLY A 87 -2.95 -7.02 -2.06
CA GLY A 87 -2.45 -8.29 -2.60
C GLY A 87 -1.01 -8.25 -3.09
N GLY A 88 -0.56 -7.11 -3.61
CA GLY A 88 0.80 -6.94 -4.11
C GLY A 88 1.89 -7.20 -3.06
N GLY A 89 1.60 -6.93 -1.79
CA GLY A 89 2.54 -7.18 -0.70
C GLY A 89 2.80 -8.66 -0.42
N LYS A 90 1.99 -9.57 -0.96
CA LYS A 90 2.16 -11.03 -0.84
C LYS A 90 3.21 -11.59 -1.81
N ILE A 91 3.66 -10.82 -2.79
CA ILE A 91 4.65 -11.24 -3.77
C ILE A 91 5.93 -11.62 -3.03
N HIS A 92 6.49 -12.78 -3.40
CA HIS A 92 7.71 -13.28 -2.77
C HIS A 92 8.85 -12.26 -2.86
N GLY A 93 9.52 -12.00 -1.75
CA GLY A 93 10.65 -11.07 -1.66
C GLY A 93 10.30 -9.59 -1.62
N TYR A 94 9.04 -9.18 -1.88
CA TYR A 94 8.65 -7.77 -1.97
C TYR A 94 8.99 -6.97 -0.71
N THR A 95 8.58 -7.45 0.46
CA THR A 95 8.81 -6.75 1.75
C THR A 95 10.29 -6.61 2.06
N LYS A 96 11.07 -7.67 1.80
CA LYS A 96 12.51 -7.70 2.04
C LYS A 96 13.25 -6.74 1.10
N MET A 97 12.98 -6.83 -0.20
CA MET A 97 13.59 -5.93 -1.19
C MET A 97 13.25 -4.46 -0.90
N LEU A 98 12.00 -4.18 -0.51
CA LEU A 98 11.61 -2.82 -0.13
C LEU A 98 12.34 -2.34 1.13
N ALA A 99 12.54 -3.20 2.13
CA ALA A 99 13.31 -2.88 3.33
C ALA A 99 14.75 -2.52 2.97
N GLU A 100 15.41 -3.32 2.12
CA GLU A 100 16.76 -3.05 1.63
C GLU A 100 16.86 -1.70 0.90
N LYS A 101 15.90 -1.38 0.01
CA LYS A 101 15.87 -0.10 -0.73
C LYS A 101 15.60 1.13 0.17
N LEU A 102 14.91 0.92 1.28
CA LEU A 102 14.62 1.97 2.27
C LEU A 102 15.68 2.08 3.36
N ASP A 103 16.72 1.24 3.35
CA ASP A 103 17.73 1.14 4.41
C ASP A 103 17.10 0.84 5.80
N LEU A 104 16.08 -0.02 5.81
CA LEU A 104 15.36 -0.43 7.00
C LEU A 104 15.66 -1.89 7.37
N PRO A 105 15.67 -2.25 8.66
CA PRO A 105 15.60 -3.65 9.06
C PRO A 105 14.32 -4.31 8.54
N ASP A 106 14.38 -5.59 8.16
CA ASP A 106 13.22 -6.35 7.62
C ASP A 106 11.98 -6.25 8.51
N VAL A 107 12.16 -6.25 9.83
CA VAL A 107 11.07 -6.13 10.81
C VAL A 107 10.33 -4.79 10.79
N ARG A 108 10.89 -3.79 10.10
CA ARG A 108 10.30 -2.46 9.95
C ARG A 108 9.47 -2.31 8.67
N VAL A 109 9.48 -3.32 7.81
CA VAL A 109 8.64 -3.36 6.60
C VAL A 109 7.75 -4.59 6.68
N ALA A 110 6.47 -4.40 6.94
CA ALA A 110 5.55 -5.50 7.22
C ALA A 110 4.29 -5.44 6.36
N LEU A 111 3.89 -6.59 5.83
CA LEU A 111 2.58 -6.78 5.24
C LEU A 111 1.53 -6.82 6.37
N ARG A 112 0.52 -5.97 6.26
CA ARG A 112 -0.57 -5.86 7.23
C ARG A 112 -1.87 -6.39 6.65
N GLY A 113 -2.57 -7.18 7.44
CA GLY A 113 -3.80 -7.84 7.00
C GLY A 113 -4.74 -8.16 8.15
N GLU A 114 -4.70 -9.39 8.63
CA GLU A 114 -5.65 -9.87 9.65
C GLU A 114 -5.61 -9.04 10.94
N GLU A 115 -4.43 -8.65 11.38
CA GLU A 115 -4.24 -7.92 12.64
C GLU A 115 -4.83 -6.50 12.62
N VAL A 116 -4.90 -5.84 11.44
CA VAL A 116 -5.53 -4.52 11.31
C VAL A 116 -7.03 -4.60 11.06
N LEU A 117 -7.56 -5.81 10.83
CA LEU A 117 -8.97 -6.09 10.63
C LEU A 117 -9.64 -6.72 11.87
N GLN A 118 -8.98 -6.71 13.03
CA GLN A 118 -9.50 -7.37 14.23
C GLN A 118 -10.85 -6.83 14.68
N GLU A 119 -11.06 -5.52 14.60
CA GLU A 119 -12.31 -4.86 14.97
C GLU A 119 -13.41 -4.97 13.89
N VAL A 120 -13.06 -5.46 12.69
CA VAL A 120 -14.02 -5.65 11.61
C VAL A 120 -14.78 -6.95 11.81
N VAL A 121 -16.09 -6.85 11.94
CA VAL A 121 -16.99 -8.00 12.02
C VAL A 121 -17.55 -8.32 10.65
N PHE A 122 -17.30 -9.54 10.17
CA PHE A 122 -17.89 -10.05 8.94
C PHE A 122 -19.16 -10.86 9.29
N GLU A 123 -20.28 -10.49 8.70
CA GLU A 123 -21.53 -11.24 8.88
C GLU A 123 -21.48 -12.61 8.20
N GLN A 124 -20.69 -12.73 7.13
CA GLN A 124 -20.44 -13.98 6.42
C GLN A 124 -19.27 -14.73 7.07
N GLN A 125 -19.50 -16.00 7.44
CA GLN A 125 -18.52 -16.81 8.18
C GLN A 125 -17.31 -17.28 7.33
N ASP A 126 -17.44 -17.29 5.99
CA ASP A 126 -16.42 -17.84 5.08
C ASP A 126 -15.38 -16.80 4.61
N ILE A 127 -15.51 -15.54 5.04
CA ILE A 127 -14.58 -14.50 4.65
C ILE A 127 -13.34 -14.53 5.54
N LYS A 128 -12.20 -14.83 4.94
CA LYS A 128 -10.90 -14.72 5.61
C LYS A 128 -10.46 -13.27 5.66
N LYS A 129 -9.97 -12.83 6.82
CA LYS A 129 -9.34 -11.52 6.99
C LYS A 129 -8.01 -11.51 6.23
N ASP A 130 -7.96 -10.77 5.13
CA ASP A 130 -6.86 -10.79 4.17
C ASP A 130 -6.37 -9.36 3.90
N PRO A 131 -5.07 -9.13 3.65
CA PRO A 131 -4.54 -7.83 3.23
C PRO A 131 -5.30 -7.16 2.09
N LEU A 132 -5.89 -7.92 1.18
CA LEU A 132 -6.74 -7.43 0.08
C LEU A 132 -7.94 -6.62 0.58
N LEU A 133 -8.48 -6.93 1.77
CA LEU A 133 -9.67 -6.28 2.32
C LEU A 133 -9.35 -4.96 3.04
N VAL A 134 -8.10 -4.71 3.40
CA VAL A 134 -7.73 -3.50 4.16
C VAL A 134 -8.08 -2.23 3.40
N THR A 135 -7.72 -2.15 2.13
CA THR A 135 -8.00 -0.97 1.31
C THR A 135 -9.49 -0.74 1.06
N PRO A 136 -10.30 -1.74 0.62
CA PRO A 136 -11.74 -1.54 0.45
C PRO A 136 -12.46 -1.15 1.74
N ILE A 137 -12.11 -1.79 2.87
CA ILE A 137 -12.69 -1.48 4.17
C ILE A 137 -12.29 -0.07 4.60
N GLY A 138 -11.02 0.32 4.44
CA GLY A 138 -10.55 1.67 4.73
C GLY A 138 -11.26 2.74 3.91
N ILE A 139 -11.57 2.48 2.64
CA ILE A 139 -12.37 3.39 1.80
C ILE A 139 -13.78 3.54 2.36
N CYS A 140 -14.42 2.42 2.75
CA CYS A 140 -15.76 2.46 3.35
C CYS A 140 -15.76 3.22 4.68
N LEU A 141 -14.81 2.93 5.57
CA LEU A 141 -14.67 3.63 6.84
C LEU A 141 -14.47 5.13 6.63
N ASN A 142 -13.56 5.52 5.75
CA ASN A 142 -13.32 6.93 5.43
C ASN A 142 -14.58 7.63 4.90
N TYR A 143 -15.41 6.94 4.13
CA TYR A 143 -16.69 7.49 3.64
C TYR A 143 -17.68 7.74 4.78
N TYR A 144 -17.78 6.81 5.73
CA TYR A 144 -18.72 6.94 6.87
C TYR A 144 -18.18 7.81 7.99
N GLU A 145 -16.86 7.90 8.15
CA GLU A 145 -16.18 8.70 9.18
C GLU A 145 -15.79 10.11 8.71
N GLN A 146 -16.32 10.58 7.58
CA GLN A 146 -16.00 11.91 7.01
C GLN A 146 -16.21 13.10 7.98
N ARG A 147 -16.76 12.85 9.18
CA ARG A 147 -16.88 13.85 10.25
C ARG A 147 -15.57 14.15 11.01
N ASN A 148 -14.54 13.31 10.85
CA ASN A 148 -13.24 13.46 11.50
C ASN A 148 -12.11 13.57 10.46
N GLY A 149 -12.41 14.13 9.30
CA GLY A 149 -11.47 14.27 8.20
C GLY A 149 -10.55 15.47 8.34
N PHE A 150 -9.40 15.40 7.68
CA PHE A 150 -8.63 16.60 7.42
C PHE A 150 -9.32 17.43 6.33
N ILE A 151 -9.48 18.71 6.57
CA ILE A 151 -9.88 19.68 5.55
C ILE A 151 -8.63 20.31 4.96
N MET A 152 -8.54 20.33 3.63
CA MET A 152 -7.51 21.07 2.92
C MET A 152 -8.02 22.47 2.63
N VAL A 153 -7.44 23.47 3.27
CA VAL A 153 -7.75 24.88 3.03
C VAL A 153 -6.59 25.56 2.32
N ARG A 154 -6.89 26.61 1.56
CA ARG A 154 -5.87 27.49 1.01
C ARG A 154 -5.90 28.80 1.80
N PHE A 155 -4.83 29.10 2.53
CA PHE A 155 -4.67 30.29 3.32
C PHE A 155 -3.48 31.11 2.80
N ASN A 156 -3.72 32.34 2.37
CA ASN A 156 -2.70 33.22 1.76
C ASN A 156 -1.87 32.56 0.63
N GLY A 157 -2.51 31.66 -0.15
CA GLY A 157 -1.86 30.96 -1.26
C GLY A 157 -1.21 29.62 -0.87
N GLU A 158 -1.00 29.35 0.40
CA GLU A 158 -0.47 28.08 0.91
C GLU A 158 -1.57 27.07 1.17
N ARG A 159 -1.26 25.78 0.96
CA ARG A 159 -2.18 24.69 1.28
C ARG A 159 -1.92 24.24 2.71
N LEU A 160 -2.96 24.34 3.54
CA LEU A 160 -2.93 23.89 4.92
C LEU A 160 -3.83 22.67 5.08
N LYS A 161 -3.37 21.71 5.87
CA LYS A 161 -4.12 20.52 6.26
C LYS A 161 -4.60 20.71 7.69
N LEU A 162 -5.89 20.93 7.87
CA LEU A 162 -6.50 21.16 9.19
C LEU A 162 -7.31 19.95 9.63
N TYR A 163 -7.30 19.64 10.92
CA TYR A 163 -8.19 18.66 11.52
C TYR A 163 -9.58 19.26 11.69
N ASP A 164 -10.60 18.57 11.15
CA ASP A 164 -12.00 18.94 11.36
C ASP A 164 -12.51 18.29 12.66
N ASN A 165 -12.61 19.10 13.70
CA ASN A 165 -13.19 18.72 15.00
C ASN A 165 -14.54 19.42 15.21
N ASP A 166 -15.37 19.52 14.18
CA ASP A 166 -16.72 20.11 14.21
C ASP A 166 -16.76 21.63 14.59
N GLY A 167 -15.65 22.35 14.46
CA GLY A 167 -15.60 23.76 14.86
C GLY A 167 -14.42 24.55 14.31
N LEU A 168 -13.87 24.18 13.15
CA LEU A 168 -12.76 24.90 12.53
C LEU A 168 -13.09 26.36 12.24
N THR A 169 -12.21 27.23 12.70
CA THR A 169 -12.29 28.66 12.52
C THR A 169 -11.16 29.19 11.60
N ILE A 170 -11.31 30.43 11.13
CA ILE A 170 -10.24 31.11 10.40
C ILE A 170 -8.99 31.28 11.28
N VAL A 171 -9.19 31.41 12.59
CA VAL A 171 -8.11 31.54 13.58
C VAL A 171 -7.27 30.26 13.62
N ASP A 172 -7.90 29.07 13.58
CA ASP A 172 -7.19 27.79 13.54
C ASP A 172 -6.32 27.66 12.30
N ALA A 173 -6.83 28.11 11.15
CA ALA A 173 -6.06 28.15 9.90
C ALA A 173 -4.88 29.13 9.99
N ALA A 174 -5.07 30.30 10.59
CA ALA A 174 -4.02 31.28 10.75
C ALA A 174 -2.91 30.81 11.71
N LEU A 175 -3.29 30.19 12.83
CA LEU A 175 -2.33 29.61 13.79
C LEU A 175 -1.54 28.47 13.16
N GLN A 176 -2.19 27.60 12.39
CA GLN A 176 -1.53 26.52 11.65
C GLN A 176 -0.57 27.05 10.57
N ALA A 177 -0.89 28.21 9.99
CA ALA A 177 -0.02 28.93 9.04
C ALA A 177 1.15 29.66 9.72
N GLY A 178 1.29 29.55 11.04
CA GLY A 178 2.36 30.18 11.79
C GLY A 178 2.16 31.67 12.11
N PHE A 179 0.91 32.16 12.00
CA PHE A 179 0.62 33.52 12.43
C PHE A 179 0.77 33.66 13.96
N PRO A 180 1.50 34.66 14.46
CA PRO A 180 1.60 34.93 15.89
C PRO A 180 0.22 35.25 16.47
N ASN A 181 -0.08 34.70 17.63
CA ASN A 181 -1.35 34.94 18.31
C ASN A 181 -1.63 36.45 18.57
N GLU A 182 -0.57 37.22 18.68
CA GLU A 182 -0.59 38.68 18.91
C GLU A 182 -1.11 39.46 17.68
N ASP A 183 -0.98 38.91 16.49
CA ASP A 183 -1.38 39.55 15.24
C ASP A 183 -2.80 39.14 14.79
N LEU A 184 -3.41 38.16 15.45
CA LEU A 184 -4.77 37.67 15.15
C LEU A 184 -5.87 38.62 15.69
N PHE A 185 -5.54 39.48 16.61
CA PHE A 185 -6.49 40.42 17.21
C PHE A 185 -6.02 41.86 17.03
N PRO A 186 -6.93 42.78 16.64
CA PRO A 186 -6.54 44.18 16.51
C PRO A 186 -6.06 44.74 17.87
N LYS A 187 -4.84 45.29 17.88
CA LYS A 187 -4.35 46.00 19.03
C LYS A 187 -5.31 47.16 19.27
N ARG A 188 -5.87 47.28 20.49
CA ARG A 188 -6.62 48.46 20.87
C ARG A 188 -5.68 49.63 20.79
N GLY A 189 -5.95 50.55 19.87
CA GLY A 189 -5.21 51.83 19.80
C GLY A 189 -5.33 52.60 21.09
N PRO A 190 -4.41 53.56 21.30
CA PRO A 190 -4.41 54.42 22.49
C PRO A 190 -5.69 55.20 22.63
#